data_34ef1d5ccad78faac4729af643735ebc
#
_entry.id   34ef1d5ccad78faac4729af643735ebc
#
_cell.length_a   1.000
_cell.length_b   1.000
_cell.length_c   1.000
_cell.angle_alpha   90.00
_cell.angle_beta   90.00
_cell.angle_gamma   90.00
#
_symmetry.space_group_name_H-M   'P 1'
#
loop_
_entity.id
_entity.type
_entity.pdbx_description
1 polymer ?
#
loop_
_entity_poly.entity_id
_entity_poly.type
_entity_poly.pdbx_seq_one_letter_code
_entity_poly.pdbx_strand_id
1 'polypeptide(L)'
;MPVGAWLLRAHTRRFIVKIVPQLVVLLGFIISSSALAQGGPDPELRRALLAAASDTASFEDRFDAEVWLTDMSRRLERQVRDPQERINLLTRIHQEATRAELSPELVLSVIEVESNFDRYAVSVAGALGLMQIMPFWLDEIGRPDDNLLHVDTNLRYGCTILRFYLDKENGDLRRALGRYNGSLGIRKYPNKVIDKLTRKWFKA
;
A
#
# COMPACT_ATOMS: atom_id res chain seq x y z
N MET A 1 -77.69 -18.26 60.69
CA MET A 1 -76.92 -17.77 61.87
C MET A 1 -75.63 -17.15 61.37
N PRO A 2 -75.12 -16.20 62.05
CA PRO A 2 -75.05 -14.84 61.51
C PRO A 2 -73.62 -14.44 61.24
N VAL A 3 -73.52 -13.35 60.53
CA VAL A 3 -72.91 -12.09 60.92
C VAL A 3 -71.37 -11.96 60.67
N GLY A 4 -71.06 -10.90 60.13
CA GLY A 4 -69.83 -10.18 60.39
C GLY A 4 -69.39 -9.23 59.30
N ALA A 5 -70.12 -8.12 59.21
CA ALA A 5 -69.64 -6.97 58.49
C ALA A 5 -68.49 -6.32 59.25
N TRP A 6 -67.36 -6.10 58.60
CA TRP A 6 -66.39 -5.10 59.05
C TRP A 6 -65.93 -4.23 57.86
N LEU A 7 -66.33 -3.00 57.94
CA LEU A 7 -65.88 -1.87 57.17
C LEU A 7 -64.36 -1.66 57.38
N LEU A 8 -63.63 -1.67 56.32
CA LEU A 8 -62.27 -1.13 56.33
C LEU A 8 -62.18 0.01 55.40
N ARG A 9 -61.95 1.14 55.98
CA ARG A 9 -61.69 2.44 55.36
C ARG A 9 -60.57 2.36 54.34
N ALA A 10 -60.88 2.77 53.12
CA ALA A 10 -59.88 3.07 52.09
C ALA A 10 -59.09 4.31 52.50
N HIS A 11 -57.83 4.14 52.85
CA HIS A 11 -56.84 5.24 52.91
C HIS A 11 -56.31 5.45 51.54
N THR A 12 -56.79 6.44 50.86
CA THR A 12 -56.26 6.96 49.62
C THR A 12 -54.99 7.68 49.93
N ARG A 13 -53.88 6.98 49.84
CA ARG A 13 -52.55 7.63 49.75
C ARG A 13 -52.32 8.14 48.31
N ARG A 14 -52.52 9.43 48.16
CA ARG A 14 -52.03 10.15 46.93
C ARG A 14 -50.54 10.07 46.87
N PHE A 15 -50.01 9.17 46.02
CA PHE A 15 -48.62 9.24 45.61
C PHE A 15 -48.49 10.41 44.64
N ILE A 16 -47.90 11.50 45.14
CA ILE A 16 -47.42 12.57 44.29
C ILE A 16 -46.18 12.05 43.58
N VAL A 17 -46.35 11.59 42.33
CA VAL A 17 -45.22 11.28 41.46
C VAL A 17 -44.59 12.62 41.06
N LYS A 18 -43.49 12.96 41.70
CA LYS A 18 -42.61 14.07 41.23
C LYS A 18 -42.04 13.64 39.88
N ILE A 19 -42.57 14.15 38.79
CA ILE A 19 -42.00 14.06 37.48
C ILE A 19 -40.74 14.95 37.50
N VAL A 20 -39.60 14.34 37.65
CA VAL A 20 -38.31 14.98 37.41
C VAL A 20 -38.13 14.97 35.89
N PRO A 21 -38.00 16.12 35.25
CA PRO A 21 -37.68 16.11 33.83
C PRO A 21 -36.27 15.58 33.69
N GLN A 22 -36.12 14.33 33.24
CA GLN A 22 -34.85 13.82 32.74
C GLN A 22 -34.48 14.64 31.52
N LEU A 23 -33.55 15.52 31.75
CA LEU A 23 -32.80 16.20 30.71
C LEU A 23 -32.04 15.10 29.92
N VAL A 24 -32.64 14.62 28.84
CA VAL A 24 -31.95 13.77 27.87
C VAL A 24 -30.92 14.63 27.20
N VAL A 25 -29.72 14.67 27.78
CA VAL A 25 -28.56 15.15 27.07
C VAL A 25 -28.30 14.15 25.94
N LEU A 26 -28.86 14.43 24.80
CA LEU A 26 -28.45 13.83 23.54
C LEU A 26 -27.00 14.28 23.30
N LEU A 27 -26.06 13.50 23.86
CA LEU A 27 -24.67 13.55 23.43
C LEU A 27 -24.66 13.09 21.98
N GLY A 28 -24.80 14.04 21.08
CA GLY A 28 -24.54 13.83 19.67
C GLY A 28 -23.11 13.33 19.55
N PHE A 29 -22.94 12.03 19.45
CA PHE A 29 -21.73 11.43 18.93
C PHE A 29 -21.62 11.91 17.48
N ILE A 30 -20.98 13.06 17.33
CA ILE A 30 -20.42 13.45 16.02
C ILE A 30 -19.35 12.40 15.77
N ILE A 31 -19.75 11.30 15.16
CA ILE A 31 -18.85 10.45 14.43
C ILE A 31 -18.31 11.38 13.33
N SER A 32 -17.22 12.07 13.66
CA SER A 32 -16.35 12.59 12.63
C SER A 32 -15.90 11.36 11.86
N SER A 33 -16.68 10.96 10.87
CA SER A 33 -16.21 10.17 9.76
C SER A 33 -15.10 11.04 9.18
N SER A 34 -13.88 10.86 9.70
CA SER A 34 -12.70 11.08 8.91
C SER A 34 -12.85 10.09 7.75
N ALA A 35 -13.64 10.48 6.75
CA ALA A 35 -13.49 9.98 5.42
C ALA A 35 -11.99 10.17 5.19
N LEU A 36 -11.22 9.07 5.32
CA LEU A 36 -9.96 8.94 4.66
C LEU A 36 -10.28 9.37 3.24
N ALA A 37 -9.91 10.60 2.93
CA ALA A 37 -9.93 11.08 1.58
C ALA A 37 -8.97 10.13 0.84
N GLN A 38 -9.53 9.06 0.32
CA GLN A 38 -8.99 8.36 -0.82
C GLN A 38 -9.15 9.36 -1.96
N GLY A 39 -8.32 10.41 -1.89
CA GLY A 39 -8.16 11.31 -3.00
C GLY A 39 -7.74 10.42 -4.16
N GLY A 40 -8.46 10.49 -5.27
CA GLY A 40 -8.07 9.85 -6.49
C GLY A 40 -6.61 10.14 -6.81
N PRO A 41 -5.97 9.35 -7.67
CA PRO A 41 -4.56 9.49 -7.97
C PRO A 41 -4.26 10.91 -8.40
N ASP A 42 -3.16 11.44 -7.86
CA ASP A 42 -2.65 12.76 -8.21
C ASP A 42 -2.58 12.89 -9.75
N PRO A 43 -3.16 13.95 -10.35
CA PRO A 43 -3.15 14.13 -11.81
C PRO A 43 -1.74 14.10 -12.44
N GLU A 44 -0.71 14.47 -11.67
CA GLU A 44 0.69 14.39 -12.11
C GLU A 44 1.15 12.95 -12.17
N LEU A 45 0.83 12.14 -11.15
CA LEU A 45 1.13 10.72 -11.15
C LEU A 45 0.41 9.99 -12.29
N ARG A 46 -0.84 10.33 -12.56
CA ARG A 46 -1.56 9.78 -13.70
C ARG A 46 -0.84 10.04 -15.02
N ARG A 47 -0.38 11.29 -15.27
CA ARG A 47 0.39 11.64 -16.48
C ARG A 47 1.71 10.87 -16.56
N ALA A 48 2.43 10.76 -15.44
CA ALA A 48 3.70 10.01 -15.37
C ALA A 48 3.50 8.53 -15.73
N LEU A 49 2.44 7.89 -15.21
CA LEU A 49 2.12 6.49 -15.54
C LEU A 49 1.75 6.32 -17.03
N LEU A 50 0.99 7.24 -17.60
CA LEU A 50 0.65 7.20 -19.03
C LEU A 50 1.89 7.36 -19.91
N ALA A 51 2.82 8.25 -19.55
CA ALA A 51 4.09 8.42 -20.24
C ALA A 51 4.98 7.17 -20.12
N ALA A 52 5.02 6.55 -18.95
CA ALA A 52 5.75 5.32 -18.69
C ALA A 52 5.34 4.15 -19.60
N ALA A 53 4.12 4.15 -20.08
CA ALA A 53 3.60 3.10 -20.97
C ALA A 53 4.22 3.09 -22.38
N SER A 54 5.04 4.06 -22.73
CA SER A 54 5.59 4.23 -24.10
C SER A 54 7.12 4.06 -24.24
N ASP A 55 7.86 3.80 -23.15
CA ASP A 55 9.34 3.80 -23.16
C ASP A 55 9.97 2.39 -22.99
N THR A 56 11.06 2.06 -23.73
CA THR A 56 11.56 0.69 -23.91
C THR A 56 13.07 0.43 -23.78
N ALA A 57 13.96 1.34 -23.37
CA ALA A 57 15.42 1.12 -23.40
C ALA A 57 16.11 1.09 -22.02
N SER A 58 17.12 0.22 -21.80
CA SER A 58 17.70 0.15 -20.46
C SER A 58 19.16 -0.20 -20.21
N PHE A 59 19.96 -0.79 -21.01
CA PHE A 59 21.37 -1.00 -20.68
C PHE A 59 22.29 -0.27 -21.66
N GLU A 60 23.13 0.65 -21.18
CA GLU A 60 24.10 1.38 -22.00
C GLU A 60 25.40 0.59 -22.20
N ASP A 61 25.81 -0.20 -21.17
CA ASP A 61 27.01 -1.04 -21.21
C ASP A 61 26.67 -2.52 -20.94
N ARG A 62 27.00 -3.38 -21.90
CA ARG A 62 26.78 -4.81 -21.82
C ARG A 62 27.60 -5.49 -20.73
N PHE A 63 28.82 -5.01 -20.51
CA PHE A 63 29.71 -5.62 -19.50
C PHE A 63 29.22 -5.33 -18.08
N ASP A 64 28.83 -4.10 -17.80
CA ASP A 64 28.23 -3.73 -16.51
C ASP A 64 26.93 -4.48 -16.27
N ALA A 65 26.13 -4.67 -17.33
CA ALA A 65 24.90 -5.49 -17.24
C ALA A 65 25.19 -6.94 -16.86
N GLU A 66 26.21 -7.57 -17.48
CA GLU A 66 26.59 -8.95 -17.19
C GLU A 66 27.09 -9.11 -15.74
N VAL A 67 27.89 -8.17 -15.24
CA VAL A 67 28.38 -8.15 -13.86
C VAL A 67 27.21 -7.98 -12.87
N TRP A 68 26.35 -6.99 -13.12
CA TRP A 68 25.21 -6.73 -12.26
C TRP A 68 24.23 -7.91 -12.23
N LEU A 69 23.84 -8.45 -13.39
CA LEU A 69 22.93 -9.60 -13.49
C LEU A 69 23.50 -10.83 -12.77
N THR A 70 24.82 -11.08 -12.89
CA THR A 70 25.47 -12.21 -12.23
C THR A 70 25.40 -12.09 -10.70
N ASP A 71 25.73 -10.92 -10.16
CA ASP A 71 25.69 -10.70 -8.72
C ASP A 71 24.26 -10.74 -8.17
N MET A 72 23.34 -10.01 -8.82
CA MET A 72 21.93 -9.99 -8.39
C MET A 72 21.25 -11.34 -8.53
N SER A 73 21.58 -12.11 -9.58
CA SER A 73 21.06 -13.47 -9.74
C SER A 73 21.47 -14.38 -8.57
N ARG A 74 22.71 -14.31 -8.11
CA ARG A 74 23.15 -15.06 -6.94
C ARG A 74 22.43 -14.65 -5.66
N ARG A 75 22.18 -13.35 -5.47
CA ARG A 75 21.45 -12.83 -4.29
C ARG A 75 19.97 -13.22 -4.31
N LEU A 76 19.38 -13.42 -5.48
CA LEU A 76 17.96 -13.74 -5.68
C LEU A 76 17.67 -15.26 -5.70
N GLU A 77 18.69 -16.12 -5.72
CA GLU A 77 18.56 -17.56 -5.95
C GLU A 77 17.58 -18.29 -4.99
N ARG A 78 17.48 -17.80 -3.75
CA ARG A 78 16.60 -18.41 -2.75
C ARG A 78 15.11 -18.12 -3.01
N GLN A 79 14.79 -16.97 -3.58
CA GLN A 79 13.42 -16.52 -3.85
C GLN A 79 12.94 -17.03 -5.22
N VAL A 80 13.79 -16.92 -6.25
CA VAL A 80 13.49 -17.39 -7.62
C VAL A 80 14.50 -18.46 -7.99
N ARG A 81 14.08 -19.73 -7.93
CA ARG A 81 14.99 -20.88 -8.10
C ARG A 81 15.42 -21.11 -9.53
N ASP A 82 14.53 -20.88 -10.49
CA ASP A 82 14.84 -21.05 -11.91
C ASP A 82 15.81 -19.97 -12.40
N PRO A 83 16.98 -20.32 -12.95
CA PRO A 83 17.98 -19.35 -13.36
C PRO A 83 17.50 -18.44 -14.52
N GLN A 84 16.74 -19.00 -15.46
CA GLN A 84 16.27 -18.24 -16.62
C GLN A 84 15.18 -17.25 -16.19
N GLU A 85 14.25 -17.69 -15.34
CA GLU A 85 13.24 -16.80 -14.76
C GLU A 85 13.90 -15.66 -13.97
N ARG A 86 14.95 -15.98 -13.19
CA ARG A 86 15.73 -15.00 -12.42
C ARG A 86 16.34 -13.92 -13.30
N ILE A 87 17.05 -14.33 -14.37
CA ILE A 87 17.68 -13.36 -15.30
C ILE A 87 16.62 -12.53 -16.02
N ASN A 88 15.56 -13.15 -16.49
CA ASN A 88 14.46 -12.43 -17.13
C ASN A 88 13.82 -11.40 -16.19
N LEU A 89 13.55 -11.77 -14.94
CA LEU A 89 12.98 -10.87 -13.94
C LEU A 89 13.93 -9.71 -13.61
N LEU A 90 15.21 -10.00 -13.38
CA LEU A 90 16.22 -8.98 -13.08
C LEU A 90 16.40 -7.99 -14.22
N THR A 91 16.41 -8.48 -15.47
CA THR A 91 16.47 -7.62 -16.65
C THR A 91 15.30 -6.64 -16.70
N ARG A 92 14.07 -7.12 -16.48
CA ARG A 92 12.86 -6.29 -16.46
C ARG A 92 12.86 -5.28 -15.30
N ILE A 93 13.34 -5.69 -14.12
CA ILE A 93 13.48 -4.80 -12.97
C ILE A 93 14.48 -3.69 -13.27
N HIS A 94 15.66 -4.04 -13.84
CA HIS A 94 16.66 -3.05 -14.23
C HIS A 94 16.11 -2.07 -15.26
N GLN A 95 15.39 -2.58 -16.27
CA GLN A 95 14.75 -1.77 -17.30
C GLN A 95 13.79 -0.75 -16.71
N GLU A 96 12.84 -1.18 -15.91
CA GLU A 96 11.82 -0.30 -15.37
C GLU A 96 12.39 0.65 -14.30
N ALA A 97 13.39 0.22 -13.53
CA ALA A 97 14.09 1.08 -12.60
C ALA A 97 14.82 2.21 -13.31
N THR A 98 15.63 1.87 -14.34
CA THR A 98 16.37 2.86 -15.15
C THR A 98 15.43 3.83 -15.85
N ARG A 99 14.35 3.34 -16.47
CA ARG A 99 13.32 4.17 -17.08
C ARG A 99 12.72 5.19 -16.10
N ALA A 100 12.52 4.77 -14.85
CA ALA A 100 11.95 5.61 -13.79
C ALA A 100 13.02 6.40 -13.00
N GLU A 101 14.29 6.40 -13.44
CA GLU A 101 15.41 7.05 -12.75
C GLU A 101 15.54 6.61 -11.28
N LEU A 102 15.32 5.31 -11.03
CA LEU A 102 15.51 4.66 -9.75
C LEU A 102 16.72 3.74 -9.76
N SER A 103 17.39 3.58 -8.61
CA SER A 103 18.36 2.49 -8.47
C SER A 103 17.64 1.13 -8.57
N PRO A 104 18.10 0.19 -9.41
CA PRO A 104 17.56 -1.16 -9.47
C PRO A 104 17.58 -1.87 -8.10
N GLU A 105 18.60 -1.60 -7.28
CA GLU A 105 18.73 -2.16 -5.93
C GLU A 105 17.61 -1.67 -5.00
N LEU A 106 17.18 -0.40 -5.15
CA LEU A 106 16.04 0.13 -4.42
C LEU A 106 14.75 -0.60 -4.82
N VAL A 107 14.53 -0.82 -6.11
CA VAL A 107 13.36 -1.54 -6.61
C VAL A 107 13.37 -2.99 -6.11
N LEU A 108 14.52 -3.68 -6.18
CA LEU A 108 14.69 -5.02 -5.59
C LEU A 108 14.35 -5.07 -4.10
N SER A 109 14.75 -4.03 -3.36
CA SER A 109 14.47 -3.92 -1.92
C SER A 109 12.99 -3.75 -1.63
N VAL A 110 12.29 -2.96 -2.44
CA VAL A 110 10.84 -2.78 -2.35
C VAL A 110 10.13 -4.09 -2.66
N ILE A 111 10.45 -4.75 -3.77
CA ILE A 111 9.85 -6.04 -4.15
C ILE A 111 10.05 -7.10 -3.06
N GLU A 112 11.24 -7.17 -2.46
CA GLU A 112 11.48 -8.15 -1.38
C GLU A 112 10.61 -7.89 -0.15
N VAL A 113 10.34 -6.63 0.18
CA VAL A 113 9.48 -6.27 1.33
C VAL A 113 8.01 -6.45 1.02
N GLU A 114 7.59 -6.16 -0.21
CA GLU A 114 6.19 -6.21 -0.65
C GLU A 114 5.69 -7.64 -0.88
N SER A 115 6.43 -8.42 -1.65
CA SER A 115 5.98 -9.75 -2.11
C SER A 115 6.99 -10.87 -1.86
N ASN A 116 8.20 -10.55 -1.42
CA ASN A 116 9.33 -11.49 -1.44
C ASN A 116 9.53 -12.17 -2.83
N PHE A 117 9.32 -11.40 -3.89
CA PHE A 117 9.40 -11.82 -5.30
C PHE A 117 8.30 -12.78 -5.77
N ASP A 118 7.21 -12.92 -5.01
CA ASP A 118 6.03 -13.63 -5.50
C ASP A 118 5.23 -12.73 -6.46
N ARG A 119 5.31 -13.06 -7.76
CA ARG A 119 4.59 -12.31 -8.81
C ARG A 119 3.06 -12.43 -8.72
N TYR A 120 2.55 -13.41 -8.00
CA TYR A 120 1.13 -13.66 -7.80
C TYR A 120 0.63 -13.25 -6.42
N ALA A 121 1.47 -12.57 -5.63
CA ALA A 121 1.10 -12.13 -4.30
C ALA A 121 -0.16 -11.26 -4.31
N VAL A 122 -1.08 -11.59 -3.41
CA VAL A 122 -2.30 -10.80 -3.15
C VAL A 122 -2.37 -10.52 -1.66
N SER A 123 -2.37 -9.23 -1.30
CA SER A 123 -2.48 -8.86 0.11
C SER A 123 -3.93 -8.90 0.61
N VAL A 124 -4.11 -8.89 1.92
CA VAL A 124 -5.45 -8.79 2.56
C VAL A 124 -6.20 -7.52 2.12
N ALA A 125 -5.46 -6.45 1.82
CA ALA A 125 -6.03 -5.19 1.31
C ALA A 125 -6.32 -5.21 -0.20
N GLY A 126 -5.98 -6.31 -0.91
CA GLY A 126 -6.17 -6.45 -2.34
C GLY A 126 -5.05 -5.88 -3.21
N ALA A 127 -3.90 -5.53 -2.64
CA ALA A 127 -2.72 -5.15 -3.43
C ALA A 127 -2.16 -6.37 -4.20
N LEU A 128 -1.65 -6.16 -5.41
CA LEU A 128 -1.33 -7.21 -6.37
C LEU A 128 0.13 -7.19 -6.82
N GLY A 129 0.71 -8.38 -6.97
CA GLY A 129 1.96 -8.66 -7.67
C GLY A 129 3.23 -8.23 -6.94
N LEU A 130 4.33 -8.16 -7.68
CA LEU A 130 5.69 -7.95 -7.17
C LEU A 130 5.83 -6.72 -6.27
N MET A 131 5.29 -5.59 -6.70
CA MET A 131 5.39 -4.29 -6.02
C MET A 131 4.10 -3.92 -5.27
N GLN A 132 3.15 -4.86 -5.12
CA GLN A 132 1.89 -4.70 -4.38
C GLN A 132 1.10 -3.46 -4.77
N ILE A 133 0.74 -3.40 -6.04
CA ILE A 133 -0.02 -2.27 -6.60
C ILE A 133 -1.51 -2.44 -6.29
N MET A 134 -2.14 -1.38 -5.80
CA MET A 134 -3.57 -1.36 -5.52
C MET A 134 -4.39 -1.28 -6.81
N PRO A 135 -5.48 -2.10 -6.97
CA PRO A 135 -6.29 -2.14 -8.18
C PRO A 135 -6.92 -0.81 -8.60
N PHE A 136 -7.19 0.10 -7.68
CA PHE A 136 -7.79 1.40 -8.01
C PHE A 136 -6.95 2.20 -9.04
N TRP A 137 -5.64 1.91 -9.13
CA TRP A 137 -4.80 2.53 -10.15
C TRP A 137 -5.20 2.14 -11.58
N LEU A 138 -5.77 0.95 -11.78
CA LEU A 138 -6.30 0.54 -13.09
C LEU A 138 -7.53 1.36 -13.48
N ASP A 139 -8.43 1.61 -12.52
CA ASP A 139 -9.64 2.38 -12.76
C ASP A 139 -9.35 3.84 -13.09
N GLU A 140 -8.30 4.39 -12.48
CA GLU A 140 -7.99 5.83 -12.59
C GLU A 140 -7.09 6.17 -13.79
N ILE A 141 -6.13 5.30 -14.12
CA ILE A 141 -5.04 5.56 -15.07
C ILE A 141 -4.74 4.38 -15.96
N GLY A 142 -5.36 3.23 -15.71
CA GLY A 142 -5.12 1.98 -16.40
C GLY A 142 -5.60 1.99 -17.85
N ARG A 143 -5.22 0.93 -18.56
CA ARG A 143 -5.77 0.57 -19.86
C ARG A 143 -6.68 -0.65 -19.67
N PRO A 144 -7.67 -0.87 -20.54
CA PRO A 144 -8.60 -2.02 -20.42
C PRO A 144 -7.92 -3.38 -20.28
N ASP A 145 -6.73 -3.52 -20.89
CA ASP A 145 -5.99 -4.80 -20.92
C ASP A 145 -4.87 -4.88 -19.86
N ASP A 146 -4.71 -3.86 -19.00
CA ASP A 146 -3.68 -3.86 -17.96
C ASP A 146 -4.02 -4.91 -16.89
N ASN A 147 -3.03 -5.76 -16.59
CA ASN A 147 -3.12 -6.77 -15.54
C ASN A 147 -1.96 -6.63 -14.57
N LEU A 148 -2.25 -6.28 -13.33
CA LEU A 148 -1.25 -6.06 -12.28
C LEU A 148 -0.51 -7.33 -11.83
N LEU A 149 -0.93 -8.52 -12.26
CA LEU A 149 -0.17 -9.76 -12.07
C LEU A 149 0.83 -10.02 -13.21
N HIS A 150 0.77 -9.24 -14.30
CA HIS A 150 1.82 -9.25 -15.31
C HIS A 150 3.03 -8.47 -14.81
N VAL A 151 4.21 -9.09 -14.90
CA VAL A 151 5.47 -8.53 -14.38
C VAL A 151 5.73 -7.14 -14.91
N ASP A 152 5.66 -6.94 -16.23
CA ASP A 152 5.97 -5.65 -16.86
C ASP A 152 5.01 -4.53 -16.43
N THR A 153 3.72 -4.84 -16.38
CA THR A 153 2.71 -3.91 -15.92
C THR A 153 2.94 -3.53 -14.45
N ASN A 154 3.17 -4.53 -13.60
CA ASN A 154 3.37 -4.33 -12.17
C ASN A 154 4.60 -3.47 -11.87
N LEU A 155 5.74 -3.80 -12.50
CA LEU A 155 6.99 -3.05 -12.35
C LEU A 155 6.84 -1.61 -12.87
N ARG A 156 6.19 -1.43 -14.02
CA ARG A 156 5.94 -0.12 -14.61
C ARG A 156 5.15 0.80 -13.69
N TYR A 157 4.04 0.32 -13.16
CA TYR A 157 3.24 1.07 -12.19
C TYR A 157 4.03 1.35 -10.91
N GLY A 158 4.63 0.31 -10.33
CA GLY A 158 5.36 0.42 -9.07
C GLY A 158 6.54 1.39 -9.12
N CYS A 159 7.38 1.29 -10.14
CA CYS A 159 8.52 2.19 -10.32
C CYS A 159 8.08 3.64 -10.56
N THR A 160 7.04 3.86 -11.38
CA THR A 160 6.53 5.21 -11.65
C THR A 160 5.92 5.83 -10.40
N ILE A 161 5.15 5.07 -9.61
CA ILE A 161 4.58 5.55 -8.34
C ILE A 161 5.68 5.89 -7.34
N LEU A 162 6.71 5.03 -7.22
CA LEU A 162 7.82 5.26 -6.31
C LEU A 162 8.63 6.51 -6.71
N ARG A 163 8.92 6.69 -8.01
CA ARG A 163 9.61 7.87 -8.55
C ARG A 163 8.82 9.14 -8.24
N PHE A 164 7.53 9.14 -8.55
CA PHE A 164 6.66 10.27 -8.24
C PHE A 164 6.73 10.69 -6.76
N TYR A 165 6.69 9.72 -5.83
CA TYR A 165 6.79 10.04 -4.41
C TYR A 165 8.19 10.50 -3.99
N LEU A 166 9.25 10.02 -4.63
CA LEU A 166 10.61 10.54 -4.41
C LEU A 166 10.72 12.02 -4.82
N ASP A 167 10.17 12.38 -5.97
CA ASP A 167 10.14 13.77 -6.43
C ASP A 167 9.30 14.65 -5.52
N LYS A 168 8.12 14.19 -5.14
CA LYS A 168 7.21 14.91 -4.23
C LYS A 168 7.83 15.17 -2.85
N GLU A 169 8.70 14.31 -2.39
CA GLU A 169 9.41 14.44 -1.11
C GLU A 169 10.84 14.98 -1.27
N ASN A 170 11.18 15.60 -2.41
CA ASN A 170 12.48 16.20 -2.70
C ASN A 170 13.66 15.23 -2.43
N GLY A 171 13.51 13.96 -2.78
CA GLY A 171 14.52 12.93 -2.60
C GLY A 171 14.58 12.31 -1.19
N ASP A 172 13.71 12.71 -0.26
CA ASP A 172 13.63 12.03 1.05
C ASP A 172 13.04 10.63 0.88
N LEU A 173 13.95 9.65 0.77
CA LEU A 173 13.60 8.24 0.56
C LEU A 173 12.66 7.70 1.65
N ARG A 174 12.85 8.09 2.92
CA ARG A 174 11.99 7.58 4.01
C ARG A 174 10.56 8.07 3.88
N ARG A 175 10.38 9.33 3.54
CA ARG A 175 9.07 9.92 3.33
C ARG A 175 8.41 9.37 2.07
N ALA A 176 9.16 9.24 0.98
CA ALA A 176 8.69 8.66 -0.27
C ALA A 176 8.19 7.21 -0.07
N LEU A 177 8.97 6.36 0.60
CA LEU A 177 8.57 5.01 0.96
C LEU A 177 7.34 4.98 1.88
N GLY A 178 7.25 5.93 2.81
CA GLY A 178 6.07 6.09 3.67
C GLY A 178 4.81 6.42 2.87
N ARG A 179 4.91 7.27 1.83
CA ARG A 179 3.79 7.55 0.91
C ARG A 179 3.44 6.35 0.05
N TYR A 180 4.44 5.70 -0.52
CA TYR A 180 4.27 4.50 -1.35
C TYR A 180 3.43 3.43 -0.62
N ASN A 181 3.74 3.16 0.62
CA ASN A 181 3.04 2.16 1.44
C ASN A 181 1.79 2.72 2.15
N GLY A 182 1.43 3.99 1.97
CA GLY A 182 0.31 4.62 2.68
C GLY A 182 0.53 4.84 4.18
N SER A 183 1.79 4.81 4.64
CA SER A 183 2.16 4.92 6.06
C SER A 183 3.07 6.13 6.35
N LEU A 184 2.78 7.27 5.71
CA LEU A 184 3.58 8.50 5.89
C LEU A 184 3.71 8.86 7.37
N GLY A 185 4.94 9.13 7.80
CA GLY A 185 5.28 9.41 9.21
C GLY A 185 5.59 8.16 10.04
N ILE A 186 5.27 6.96 9.58
CA ILE A 186 5.56 5.69 10.27
C ILE A 186 6.85 5.09 9.70
N ARG A 187 7.86 4.88 10.55
CA ARG A 187 9.19 4.42 10.13
C ARG A 187 9.29 2.91 9.85
N LYS A 188 8.30 2.11 10.25
CA LYS A 188 8.37 0.64 10.18
C LYS A 188 8.63 0.11 8.77
N TYR A 189 7.84 0.54 7.80
CA TYR A 189 7.99 0.12 6.40
C TYR A 189 9.27 0.68 5.75
N PRO A 190 9.52 2.01 5.78
CA PRO A 190 10.75 2.56 5.22
C PRO A 190 12.02 1.90 5.79
N ASN A 191 12.06 1.63 7.09
CA ASN A 191 13.22 0.97 7.69
C ASN A 191 13.43 -0.45 7.16
N LYS A 192 12.36 -1.21 6.91
CA LYS A 192 12.49 -2.56 6.29
C LYS A 192 13.11 -2.49 4.91
N VAL A 193 12.65 -1.56 4.06
CA VAL A 193 13.18 -1.40 2.70
C VAL A 193 14.64 -0.96 2.73
N ILE A 194 14.98 0.04 3.55
CA ILE A 194 16.35 0.55 3.67
C ILE A 194 17.29 -0.53 4.23
N ASP A 195 16.84 -1.35 5.18
CA ASP A 195 17.64 -2.47 5.70
C ASP A 195 17.94 -3.51 4.60
N LYS A 196 16.96 -3.86 3.76
CA LYS A 196 17.19 -4.73 2.60
C LYS A 196 18.13 -4.11 1.60
N LEU A 197 17.94 -2.84 1.28
CA LEU A 197 18.80 -2.09 0.39
C LEU A 197 20.26 -2.14 0.86
N THR A 198 20.53 -1.77 2.10
CA THR A 198 21.89 -1.63 2.62
C THR A 198 22.58 -2.95 2.93
N ARG A 199 21.85 -3.95 3.41
CA ARG A 199 22.44 -5.23 3.83
C ARG A 199 22.51 -6.29 2.76
N LYS A 200 21.62 -6.25 1.80
CA LYS A 200 21.52 -7.29 0.78
C LYS A 200 21.79 -6.77 -0.63
N TRP A 201 21.13 -5.72 -1.06
CA TRP A 201 21.12 -5.33 -2.47
C TRP A 201 22.23 -4.33 -2.83
N PHE A 202 22.56 -3.42 -1.93
CA PHE A 202 23.64 -2.42 -2.13
C PHE A 202 24.82 -2.75 -1.22
N LYS A 203 25.56 -3.83 -1.54
CA LYS A 203 26.87 -4.10 -0.92
C LYS A 203 27.95 -3.53 -1.85
N ALA A 204 28.63 -2.48 -1.38
CA ALA A 204 29.91 -2.09 -1.92
C ALA A 204 30.95 -3.20 -1.65
#